data_0dcff2d04a740643b6f62f88d2c02df0
#
_entry.id   0dcff2d04a740643b6f62f88d2c02df0
#
_cell.length_a   1.000
_cell.length_b   1.000
_cell.length_c   1.000
_cell.angle_alpha   90.00
_cell.angle_beta   90.00
_cell.angle_gamma   90.00
#
_symmetry.space_group_name_H-M   'P 1'
#
loop_
_entity.id
_entity.type
_entity.pdbx_description
1 polymer ?
#
loop_
_entity_poly.entity_id
_entity_poly.type
_entity_poly.pdbx_seq_one_letter_code
_entity_poly.pdbx_strand_id
1 'polypeptide(L)'
;MTEGKILLVDDDTQLRGILRANFEVVGYDVDDACDAEGAIAALERGRPDAVVVDVLPASSDGPALVRTIRRHPQGASVPVIVLTARIHPDDAVRSLEAGADDVVVKPFAPEEMVARVRGKIRRAAEHSALQPLTKLPGNGLIEAEIRRRLDGPVPWVVLYLDLDGFKVFNDAFGFAKGDQVIQLLASTLSDAVRKRGETDDFVGHVGGDDFVAVMRPARAEEIAQSIVAAFDRGIRTVQHDTRVPYCTVSIAVVNGSRGRSSYERIGERAALVKKEAKRRRGSVVVSESSLA
;
A
#
# COMPACT_ATOMS: atom_id res chain seq x y z
N MET A 1 -7.00 -21.46 -6.31
CA MET A 1 -7.11 -20.01 -6.01
C MET A 1 -6.76 -19.28 -7.28
N THR A 2 -7.53 -18.26 -7.66
CA THR A 2 -7.25 -17.44 -8.85
C THR A 2 -6.10 -16.47 -8.54
N GLU A 3 -5.18 -16.29 -9.52
CA GLU A 3 -4.05 -15.35 -9.46
C GLU A 3 -4.51 -13.87 -9.53
N GLY A 4 -5.78 -13.65 -9.92
CA GLY A 4 -6.37 -12.34 -10.11
C GLY A 4 -7.31 -12.29 -11.30
N LYS A 5 -7.79 -11.08 -11.66
CA LYS A 5 -8.74 -10.84 -12.73
C LYS A 5 -8.16 -9.92 -13.80
N ILE A 6 -8.26 -10.32 -15.06
CA ILE A 6 -7.81 -9.55 -16.23
C ILE A 6 -9.03 -9.10 -17.03
N LEU A 7 -9.06 -7.85 -17.47
CA LEU A 7 -10.01 -7.36 -18.48
C LEU A 7 -9.30 -7.25 -19.83
N LEU A 8 -9.77 -7.99 -20.83
CA LEU A 8 -9.32 -7.89 -22.21
C LEU A 8 -10.29 -7.03 -23.01
N VAL A 9 -9.79 -6.02 -23.70
CA VAL A 9 -10.58 -5.14 -24.57
C VAL A 9 -10.00 -5.20 -25.98
N ASP A 10 -10.68 -5.89 -26.88
CA ASP A 10 -10.25 -6.09 -28.25
C ASP A 10 -11.48 -6.49 -29.09
N ASP A 11 -11.65 -6.01 -30.33
CA ASP A 11 -12.73 -6.43 -31.21
C ASP A 11 -12.41 -7.73 -31.95
N ASP A 12 -11.10 -8.10 -32.06
CA ASP A 12 -10.67 -9.38 -32.62
C ASP A 12 -10.98 -10.55 -31.67
N THR A 13 -12.04 -11.28 -31.98
CA THR A 13 -12.47 -12.45 -31.20
C THR A 13 -11.42 -13.57 -31.15
N GLN A 14 -10.59 -13.73 -32.21
CA GLN A 14 -9.55 -14.75 -32.22
C GLN A 14 -8.41 -14.38 -31.27
N LEU A 15 -7.94 -13.14 -31.33
CA LEU A 15 -6.88 -12.67 -30.43
C LEU A 15 -7.35 -12.69 -28.98
N ARG A 16 -8.59 -12.21 -28.69
CA ARG A 16 -9.17 -12.34 -27.35
C ARG A 16 -9.19 -13.78 -26.86
N GLY A 17 -9.62 -14.73 -27.71
CA GLY A 17 -9.66 -16.15 -27.37
C GLY A 17 -8.28 -16.73 -27.05
N ILE A 18 -7.26 -16.36 -27.83
CA ILE A 18 -5.87 -16.79 -27.59
C ILE A 18 -5.34 -16.22 -26.27
N LEU A 19 -5.51 -14.91 -26.03
CA LEU A 19 -5.06 -14.26 -24.79
C LEU A 19 -5.79 -14.81 -23.57
N ARG A 20 -7.13 -14.96 -23.64
CA ARG A 20 -7.92 -15.58 -22.59
C ARG A 20 -7.36 -16.94 -22.19
N ALA A 21 -7.20 -17.85 -23.15
CA ALA A 21 -6.70 -19.19 -22.88
C ALA A 21 -5.32 -19.16 -22.19
N ASN A 22 -4.43 -18.28 -22.61
CA ASN A 22 -3.10 -18.17 -22.01
C ASN A 22 -3.15 -17.60 -20.58
N PHE A 23 -4.03 -16.63 -20.30
CA PHE A 23 -4.21 -16.11 -18.94
C PHE A 23 -4.89 -17.12 -18.00
N GLU A 24 -5.89 -17.84 -18.50
CA GLU A 24 -6.60 -18.89 -17.73
C GLU A 24 -5.67 -20.06 -17.36
N VAL A 25 -4.79 -20.48 -18.28
CA VAL A 25 -3.79 -21.55 -18.02
C VAL A 25 -2.89 -21.18 -16.84
N VAL A 26 -2.55 -19.92 -16.66
CA VAL A 26 -1.72 -19.46 -15.54
C VAL A 26 -2.52 -19.00 -14.32
N GLY A 27 -3.85 -19.23 -14.31
CA GLY A 27 -4.71 -19.09 -13.14
C GLY A 27 -5.44 -17.75 -13.00
N TYR A 28 -5.45 -16.89 -14.03
CA TYR A 28 -6.25 -15.66 -14.01
C TYR A 28 -7.70 -15.93 -14.41
N ASP A 29 -8.64 -15.21 -13.79
CA ASP A 29 -9.99 -15.03 -14.29
C ASP A 29 -10.00 -13.93 -15.36
N VAL A 30 -10.73 -14.14 -16.47
CA VAL A 30 -10.69 -13.22 -17.61
C VAL A 30 -12.10 -12.75 -18.00
N ASP A 31 -12.34 -11.46 -17.81
CA ASP A 31 -13.46 -10.75 -18.46
C ASP A 31 -12.99 -10.21 -19.81
N ASP A 32 -13.89 -10.13 -20.79
CA ASP A 32 -13.63 -9.51 -22.07
C ASP A 32 -14.72 -8.52 -22.51
N ALA A 33 -14.29 -7.56 -23.30
CA ALA A 33 -15.13 -6.57 -23.96
C ALA A 33 -14.66 -6.39 -25.41
N CYS A 34 -15.59 -6.09 -26.30
CA CYS A 34 -15.28 -5.84 -27.71
C CYS A 34 -15.09 -4.36 -28.05
N ASP A 35 -15.43 -3.46 -27.12
CA ASP A 35 -15.42 -2.01 -27.32
C ASP A 35 -15.29 -1.25 -25.99
N ALA A 36 -15.28 0.09 -26.08
CA ALA A 36 -15.15 0.97 -24.95
C ALA A 36 -16.34 0.89 -23.98
N GLU A 37 -17.56 0.73 -24.47
CA GLU A 37 -18.76 0.64 -23.66
C GLU A 37 -18.76 -0.65 -22.84
N GLY A 38 -18.44 -1.77 -23.46
CA GLY A 38 -18.23 -3.05 -22.78
C GLY A 38 -17.12 -3.02 -21.75
N ALA A 39 -16.02 -2.30 -22.04
CA ALA A 39 -14.94 -2.13 -21.09
C ALA A 39 -15.38 -1.36 -19.82
N ILE A 40 -16.14 -0.29 -19.98
CA ILE A 40 -16.70 0.47 -18.84
C ILE A 40 -17.69 -0.38 -18.05
N ALA A 41 -18.60 -1.06 -18.74
CA ALA A 41 -19.55 -1.98 -18.09
C ALA A 41 -18.83 -3.12 -17.31
N ALA A 42 -17.68 -3.59 -17.80
CA ALA A 42 -16.86 -4.56 -17.07
C ALA A 42 -16.24 -3.95 -15.80
N LEU A 43 -15.74 -2.71 -15.86
CA LEU A 43 -15.23 -1.98 -14.71
C LEU A 43 -16.31 -1.73 -13.65
N GLU A 44 -17.54 -1.45 -14.05
CA GLU A 44 -18.70 -1.30 -13.14
C GLU A 44 -19.05 -2.59 -12.40
N ARG A 45 -18.87 -3.75 -13.03
CA ARG A 45 -19.08 -5.06 -12.40
C ARG A 45 -18.01 -5.40 -11.35
N GLY A 46 -16.83 -4.84 -11.46
CA GLY A 46 -15.75 -5.05 -10.48
C GLY A 46 -14.40 -4.61 -11.01
N ARG A 47 -13.49 -4.35 -10.09
CA ARG A 47 -12.13 -3.93 -10.39
C ARG A 47 -11.30 -5.12 -10.90
N PRO A 48 -10.72 -5.05 -12.11
CA PRO A 48 -9.70 -6.01 -12.55
C PRO A 48 -8.34 -5.70 -11.91
N ASP A 49 -7.43 -6.66 -11.93
CA ASP A 49 -6.03 -6.49 -11.50
C ASP A 49 -5.16 -5.93 -12.63
N ALA A 50 -5.56 -6.11 -13.89
CA ALA A 50 -4.98 -5.44 -15.06
C ALA A 50 -5.99 -5.34 -16.20
N VAL A 51 -5.78 -4.35 -17.08
CA VAL A 51 -6.52 -4.18 -18.34
C VAL A 51 -5.56 -4.29 -19.51
N VAL A 52 -5.90 -5.11 -20.49
CA VAL A 52 -5.19 -5.20 -21.78
C VAL A 52 -6.10 -4.63 -22.84
N VAL A 53 -5.67 -3.59 -23.54
CA VAL A 53 -6.45 -2.85 -24.54
C VAL A 53 -5.80 -2.97 -25.90
N ASP A 54 -6.50 -3.49 -26.89
CA ASP A 54 -6.07 -3.35 -28.28
C ASP A 54 -6.46 -1.98 -28.86
N VAL A 55 -5.52 -1.36 -29.52
CA VAL A 55 -5.74 -0.10 -30.24
C VAL A 55 -5.80 -0.42 -31.73
N LEU A 56 -7.00 -0.47 -32.26
CA LEU A 56 -7.19 -0.68 -33.68
C LEU A 56 -7.00 0.61 -34.48
N PRO A 57 -6.44 0.50 -35.71
CA PRO A 57 -6.14 1.67 -36.53
C PRO A 57 -7.39 2.41 -37.05
N ALA A 58 -8.59 1.82 -36.98
CA ALA A 58 -9.71 2.30 -37.75
C ALA A 58 -11.00 2.66 -36.98
N SER A 59 -11.19 2.24 -35.74
CA SER A 59 -12.50 2.38 -35.07
C SER A 59 -12.46 2.90 -33.62
N SER A 60 -11.32 2.91 -32.96
CA SER A 60 -11.23 3.45 -31.61
C SER A 60 -9.96 4.27 -31.38
N ASP A 61 -10.11 5.50 -30.90
CA ASP A 61 -8.99 6.27 -30.31
C ASP A 61 -8.56 5.54 -29.03
N GLY A 62 -7.59 4.61 -29.16
CA GLY A 62 -7.08 3.83 -28.03
C GLY A 62 -6.57 4.72 -26.88
N PRO A 63 -5.85 5.82 -27.14
CA PRO A 63 -5.54 6.82 -26.14
C PRO A 63 -6.79 7.40 -25.43
N ALA A 64 -7.92 7.59 -26.15
CA ALA A 64 -9.16 8.03 -25.51
C ALA A 64 -9.76 6.97 -24.60
N LEU A 65 -9.73 5.69 -25.00
CA LEU A 65 -10.18 4.60 -24.13
C LEU A 65 -9.30 4.50 -22.87
N VAL A 66 -7.97 4.59 -23.00
CA VAL A 66 -7.06 4.63 -21.84
C VAL A 66 -7.42 5.79 -20.90
N ARG A 67 -7.63 7.00 -21.42
CA ARG A 67 -8.09 8.13 -20.59
C ARG A 67 -9.42 7.88 -19.92
N THR A 68 -10.37 7.22 -20.59
CA THR A 68 -11.68 6.87 -20.04
C THR A 68 -11.53 5.86 -18.91
N ILE A 69 -10.72 4.81 -19.09
CA ILE A 69 -10.40 3.84 -18.04
C ILE A 69 -9.78 4.56 -16.83
N ARG A 70 -8.82 5.47 -17.05
CA ARG A 70 -8.14 6.21 -15.96
C ARG A 70 -9.07 7.13 -15.17
N ARG A 71 -10.12 7.65 -15.80
CA ARG A 71 -11.14 8.47 -15.12
C ARG A 71 -12.14 7.64 -14.32
N HIS A 72 -12.27 6.36 -14.63
CA HIS A 72 -13.16 5.48 -13.89
C HIS A 72 -12.56 5.09 -12.53
N PRO A 73 -13.33 5.16 -11.39
CA PRO A 73 -12.80 4.86 -10.05
C PRO A 73 -12.10 3.50 -9.96
N GLN A 74 -12.65 2.47 -10.60
CA GLN A 74 -12.07 1.12 -10.61
C GLN A 74 -10.89 0.96 -11.57
N GLY A 75 -10.69 1.87 -12.52
CA GLY A 75 -9.61 1.86 -13.50
C GLY A 75 -8.44 2.78 -13.19
N ALA A 76 -8.61 3.72 -12.25
CA ALA A 76 -7.67 4.79 -12.00
C ALA A 76 -6.24 4.33 -11.68
N SER A 77 -6.09 3.23 -10.92
CA SER A 77 -4.81 2.68 -10.46
C SER A 77 -4.49 1.27 -10.96
N VAL A 78 -5.35 0.72 -11.83
CA VAL A 78 -5.14 -0.61 -12.42
C VAL A 78 -4.11 -0.52 -13.54
N PRO A 79 -3.13 -1.42 -13.66
CA PRO A 79 -2.24 -1.46 -14.81
C PRO A 79 -2.99 -1.57 -16.13
N VAL A 80 -2.69 -0.69 -17.08
CA VAL A 80 -3.24 -0.70 -18.44
C VAL A 80 -2.12 -0.96 -19.44
N ILE A 81 -2.20 -2.08 -20.16
CA ILE A 81 -1.27 -2.47 -21.21
C ILE A 81 -1.97 -2.29 -22.55
N VAL A 82 -1.35 -1.55 -23.46
CA VAL A 82 -1.90 -1.28 -24.79
C VAL A 82 -1.23 -2.17 -25.81
N LEU A 83 -2.03 -2.83 -26.67
CA LEU A 83 -1.56 -3.52 -27.87
C LEU A 83 -1.65 -2.57 -29.06
N THR A 84 -0.64 -2.53 -29.89
CA THR A 84 -0.64 -1.68 -31.10
C THR A 84 -0.05 -2.40 -32.31
N ALA A 85 -0.60 -2.15 -33.48
CA ALA A 85 0.04 -2.54 -34.73
C ALA A 85 1.14 -1.51 -35.05
N ARG A 86 2.31 -1.98 -35.52
CA ARG A 86 3.57 -1.25 -35.75
C ARG A 86 3.52 -0.03 -36.69
N ILE A 87 2.36 0.57 -36.95
CA ILE A 87 2.18 1.49 -38.06
C ILE A 87 2.69 2.93 -37.77
N HIS A 88 2.61 3.41 -36.51
CA HIS A 88 3.12 4.74 -36.15
C HIS A 88 3.81 4.74 -34.78
N PRO A 89 5.07 5.17 -34.69
CA PRO A 89 5.77 5.37 -33.40
C PRO A 89 5.02 6.31 -32.44
N ASP A 90 4.27 7.26 -33.00
CA ASP A 90 3.50 8.24 -32.25
C ASP A 90 2.32 7.62 -31.47
N ASP A 91 1.78 6.47 -31.91
CA ASP A 91 0.65 5.83 -31.20
C ASP A 91 1.08 5.23 -29.86
N ALA A 92 2.28 4.72 -29.78
CA ALA A 92 2.85 4.26 -28.51
C ALA A 92 3.06 5.43 -27.53
N VAL A 93 3.61 6.53 -28.02
CA VAL A 93 3.82 7.75 -27.20
C VAL A 93 2.47 8.29 -26.72
N ARG A 94 1.49 8.45 -27.61
CA ARG A 94 0.14 8.94 -27.26
C ARG A 94 -0.57 8.03 -26.25
N SER A 95 -0.38 6.71 -26.33
CA SER A 95 -0.96 5.77 -25.37
C SER A 95 -0.33 5.90 -23.98
N LEU A 96 0.99 6.05 -23.91
CA LEU A 96 1.72 6.30 -22.66
C LEU A 96 1.32 7.65 -22.03
N GLU A 97 1.24 8.72 -22.86
CA GLU A 97 0.77 10.04 -22.41
C GLU A 97 -0.70 10.03 -21.94
N ALA A 98 -1.52 9.12 -22.49
CA ALA A 98 -2.88 8.91 -22.05
C ALA A 98 -2.99 8.17 -20.72
N GLY A 99 -1.87 7.61 -20.21
CA GLY A 99 -1.77 6.92 -18.94
C GLY A 99 -1.67 5.39 -19.04
N ALA A 100 -1.31 4.83 -20.21
CA ALA A 100 -0.95 3.42 -20.30
C ALA A 100 0.36 3.15 -19.51
N ASP A 101 0.45 1.99 -18.85
CA ASP A 101 1.63 1.57 -18.10
C ASP A 101 2.65 0.84 -18.98
N ASP A 102 2.18 0.29 -20.11
CA ASP A 102 3.03 -0.38 -21.10
C ASP A 102 2.36 -0.38 -22.47
N VAL A 103 3.19 -0.52 -23.52
CA VAL A 103 2.74 -0.68 -24.89
C VAL A 103 3.46 -1.86 -25.52
N VAL A 104 2.69 -2.80 -26.09
CA VAL A 104 3.22 -3.99 -26.75
C VAL A 104 2.88 -3.94 -28.23
N VAL A 105 3.90 -4.07 -29.05
CA VAL A 105 3.76 -4.01 -30.51
C VAL A 105 3.46 -5.40 -31.07
N LYS A 106 2.43 -5.55 -31.89
CA LYS A 106 2.09 -6.75 -32.65
C LYS A 106 3.11 -6.95 -33.81
N PRO A 107 3.58 -8.20 -34.09
CA PRO A 107 3.22 -9.45 -33.42
C PRO A 107 4.03 -9.67 -32.13
N PHE A 108 3.41 -10.30 -31.13
CA PHE A 108 4.02 -10.68 -29.85
C PHE A 108 3.72 -12.15 -29.52
N ALA A 109 4.54 -12.75 -28.66
CA ALA A 109 4.25 -14.07 -28.10
C ALA A 109 3.24 -13.96 -26.96
N PRO A 110 2.21 -14.84 -26.88
CA PRO A 110 1.24 -14.80 -25.77
C PRO A 110 1.90 -14.91 -24.39
N GLU A 111 2.97 -15.67 -24.26
CA GLU A 111 3.75 -15.84 -23.03
C GLU A 111 4.45 -14.53 -22.62
N GLU A 112 4.89 -13.72 -23.58
CA GLU A 112 5.44 -12.39 -23.33
C GLU A 112 4.36 -11.48 -22.71
N MET A 113 3.15 -11.52 -23.25
CA MET A 113 2.02 -10.74 -22.71
C MET A 113 1.73 -11.13 -21.27
N VAL A 114 1.62 -12.43 -20.99
CA VAL A 114 1.40 -12.92 -19.60
C VAL A 114 2.50 -12.44 -18.66
N ALA A 115 3.76 -12.51 -19.07
CA ALA A 115 4.90 -12.06 -18.25
C ALA A 115 4.85 -10.55 -17.97
N ARG A 116 4.51 -9.73 -18.99
CA ARG A 116 4.36 -8.28 -18.85
C ARG A 116 3.23 -7.89 -17.91
N VAL A 117 2.04 -8.47 -18.10
CA VAL A 117 0.86 -8.24 -17.26
C VAL A 117 1.17 -8.61 -15.81
N ARG A 118 1.74 -9.82 -15.58
CA ARG A 118 2.13 -10.26 -14.24
C ARG A 118 3.14 -9.31 -13.58
N GLY A 119 4.12 -8.83 -14.34
CA GLY A 119 5.10 -7.86 -13.88
C GLY A 119 4.48 -6.51 -13.48
N LYS A 120 3.47 -6.05 -14.24
CA LYS A 120 2.75 -4.80 -13.94
C LYS A 120 1.83 -4.94 -12.73
N ILE A 121 1.08 -6.05 -12.61
CA ILE A 121 0.24 -6.36 -11.43
C ILE A 121 1.11 -6.36 -10.17
N ARG A 122 2.25 -7.07 -10.20
CA ARG A 122 3.17 -7.11 -9.05
C ARG A 122 3.66 -5.73 -8.66
N ARG A 123 4.11 -4.89 -9.61
CA ARG A 123 4.55 -3.52 -9.32
C ARG A 123 3.43 -2.65 -8.78
N ALA A 124 2.22 -2.76 -9.33
CA ALA A 124 1.06 -2.02 -8.83
C ALA A 124 0.70 -2.43 -7.39
N ALA A 125 0.76 -3.73 -7.08
CA ALA A 125 0.59 -4.24 -5.73
C ALA A 125 1.67 -3.72 -4.77
N GLU A 126 2.95 -3.74 -5.19
CA GLU A 126 4.07 -3.19 -4.43
C GLU A 126 3.89 -1.68 -4.14
N HIS A 127 3.43 -0.89 -5.12
CA HIS A 127 3.14 0.54 -4.93
C HIS A 127 1.91 0.78 -4.04
N SER A 128 0.86 -0.04 -4.18
CA SER A 128 -0.34 0.01 -3.33
C SER A 128 -0.07 -0.49 -1.91
N ALA A 129 1.00 -1.27 -1.73
CA ALA A 129 1.41 -1.77 -0.42
C ALA A 129 2.09 -0.70 0.45
N LEU A 130 2.49 0.45 -0.14
CA LEU A 130 3.09 1.56 0.58
C LEU A 130 2.07 2.67 0.85
N GLN A 131 2.15 3.27 2.02
CA GLN A 131 1.34 4.44 2.36
C GLN A 131 1.75 5.67 1.52
N PRO A 132 0.79 6.36 0.86
CA PRO A 132 1.11 7.43 -0.07
C PRO A 132 1.91 8.58 0.52
N LEU A 133 1.60 8.98 1.76
CA LEU A 133 2.22 10.13 2.44
C LEU A 133 3.63 9.81 2.96
N THR A 134 3.81 8.65 3.58
CA THR A 134 5.05 8.31 4.30
C THR A 134 5.97 7.38 3.53
N LYS A 135 5.45 6.72 2.47
CA LYS A 135 6.13 5.66 1.70
C LYS A 135 6.55 4.45 2.54
N LEU A 136 6.05 4.35 3.76
CA LEU A 136 6.24 3.16 4.60
C LEU A 136 5.30 2.02 4.17
N PRO A 137 5.67 0.76 4.43
CA PRO A 137 4.80 -0.39 4.28
C PRO A 137 3.42 -0.19 4.90
N GLY A 138 2.37 -0.44 4.14
CA GLY A 138 0.98 -0.38 4.57
C GLY A 138 0.45 -1.70 5.10
N ASN A 139 -0.87 -1.76 5.37
CA ASN A 139 -1.54 -2.86 6.07
C ASN A 139 -1.22 -4.25 5.52
N GLY A 140 -1.21 -4.44 4.19
CA GLY A 140 -0.92 -5.75 3.59
C GLY A 140 0.48 -6.26 3.91
N LEU A 141 1.50 -5.38 3.86
CA LEU A 141 2.87 -5.74 4.20
C LEU A 141 3.05 -5.91 5.72
N ILE A 142 2.35 -5.11 6.53
CA ILE A 142 2.34 -5.24 8.00
C ILE A 142 1.78 -6.61 8.40
N GLU A 143 0.64 -7.00 7.84
CA GLU A 143 0.03 -8.31 8.11
C GLU A 143 0.94 -9.46 7.68
N ALA A 144 1.51 -9.38 6.47
CA ALA A 144 2.43 -10.38 5.96
C ALA A 144 3.66 -10.55 6.88
N GLU A 145 4.23 -9.45 7.37
CA GLU A 145 5.37 -9.48 8.30
C GLU A 145 4.98 -10.09 9.65
N ILE A 146 3.85 -9.71 10.23
CA ILE A 146 3.38 -10.27 11.50
C ILE A 146 3.13 -11.78 11.36
N ARG A 147 2.49 -12.23 10.27
CA ARG A 147 2.28 -13.67 9.99
C ARG A 147 3.61 -14.39 9.83
N ARG A 148 4.58 -13.84 9.10
CA ARG A 148 5.94 -14.38 8.97
C ARG A 148 6.60 -14.58 10.34
N ARG A 149 6.45 -13.62 11.24
CA ARG A 149 7.00 -13.70 12.63
C ARG A 149 6.29 -14.74 13.47
N LEU A 150 4.98 -14.90 13.32
CA LEU A 150 4.20 -15.93 14.02
C LEU A 150 4.66 -17.36 13.66
N ASP A 151 5.02 -17.58 12.40
CA ASP A 151 5.52 -18.88 11.92
C ASP A 151 7.00 -19.11 12.27
N GLY A 152 7.72 -18.06 12.66
CA GLY A 152 9.14 -18.11 12.95
C GLY A 152 9.47 -18.60 14.39
N PRO A 153 10.72 -19.08 14.62
CA PRO A 153 11.16 -19.53 15.95
C PRO A 153 11.66 -18.39 16.86
N VAL A 154 11.93 -17.21 16.30
CA VAL A 154 12.62 -16.13 17.00
C VAL A 154 11.63 -15.27 17.79
N PRO A 155 11.90 -14.94 19.06
CA PRO A 155 11.07 -14.00 19.83
C PRO A 155 11.04 -12.61 19.17
N TRP A 156 9.88 -11.98 19.21
CA TRP A 156 9.64 -10.65 18.64
C TRP A 156 8.58 -9.87 19.41
N VAL A 157 8.56 -8.58 19.20
CA VAL A 157 7.57 -7.64 19.73
C VAL A 157 7.03 -6.75 18.63
N VAL A 158 5.83 -6.24 18.85
CA VAL A 158 5.25 -5.17 18.05
C VAL A 158 5.19 -3.91 18.88
N LEU A 159 5.69 -2.82 18.34
CA LEU A 159 5.43 -1.47 18.82
C LEU A 159 4.27 -0.93 18.01
N TYR A 160 3.18 -0.56 18.67
CA TYR A 160 2.10 0.22 18.07
C TYR A 160 2.21 1.66 18.54
N LEU A 161 2.29 2.59 17.59
CA LEU A 161 2.43 4.00 17.85
C LEU A 161 1.18 4.75 17.38
N ASP A 162 0.75 5.73 18.16
CA ASP A 162 -0.44 6.54 17.88
C ASP A 162 -0.20 7.98 18.35
N LEU A 163 -0.66 8.97 17.57
CA LEU A 163 -0.54 10.37 17.90
C LEU A 163 -1.70 10.83 18.79
N ASP A 164 -1.39 11.26 20.01
CA ASP A 164 -2.40 11.81 20.90
C ASP A 164 -2.70 13.28 20.55
N GLY A 165 -3.99 13.61 20.53
CA GLY A 165 -4.45 14.97 20.22
C GLY A 165 -4.39 15.34 18.74
N PHE A 166 -4.11 14.40 17.82
CA PHE A 166 -3.92 14.68 16.40
C PHE A 166 -5.16 15.30 15.74
N LYS A 167 -6.37 14.86 16.12
CA LYS A 167 -7.60 15.48 15.62
C LYS A 167 -7.69 16.97 16.02
N VAL A 168 -7.42 17.29 17.28
CA VAL A 168 -7.43 18.68 17.78
C VAL A 168 -6.40 19.53 17.06
N PHE A 169 -5.22 18.94 16.78
CA PHE A 169 -4.19 19.59 15.99
C PHE A 169 -4.66 19.89 14.56
N ASN A 170 -5.28 18.93 13.87
CA ASN A 170 -5.80 19.11 12.51
C ASN A 170 -6.92 20.17 12.47
N ASP A 171 -7.81 20.16 13.46
CA ASP A 171 -8.89 21.15 13.56
C ASP A 171 -8.34 22.57 13.76
N ALA A 172 -7.21 22.71 14.45
CA ALA A 172 -6.58 24.02 14.73
C ALA A 172 -5.65 24.51 13.60
N PHE A 173 -4.89 23.62 12.95
CA PHE A 173 -3.80 23.99 12.04
C PHE A 173 -4.01 23.53 10.60
N GLY A 174 -5.03 22.74 10.33
CA GLY A 174 -5.38 22.19 9.02
C GLY A 174 -4.57 20.93 8.64
N PHE A 175 -5.09 20.19 7.66
CA PHE A 175 -4.55 18.89 7.24
C PHE A 175 -3.10 18.95 6.72
N ALA A 176 -2.72 20.01 6.01
CA ALA A 176 -1.36 20.14 5.49
C ALA A 176 -0.30 20.19 6.61
N LYS A 177 -0.62 20.76 7.77
CA LYS A 177 0.25 20.69 8.95
C LYS A 177 0.16 19.34 9.65
N GLY A 178 -1.01 18.71 9.67
CA GLY A 178 -1.15 17.34 10.15
C GLY A 178 -0.29 16.36 9.38
N ASP A 179 -0.22 16.48 8.06
CA ASP A 179 0.65 15.66 7.21
C ASP A 179 2.13 15.81 7.61
N GLN A 180 2.58 17.02 7.98
CA GLN A 180 3.94 17.23 8.50
C GLN A 180 4.19 16.49 9.82
N VAL A 181 3.19 16.42 10.71
CA VAL A 181 3.28 15.67 11.99
C VAL A 181 3.37 14.16 11.71
N ILE A 182 2.55 13.64 10.78
CA ILE A 182 2.61 12.24 10.35
C ILE A 182 3.99 11.93 9.75
N GLN A 183 4.52 12.78 8.88
CA GLN A 183 5.85 12.61 8.28
C GLN A 183 6.97 12.70 9.32
N LEU A 184 6.82 13.57 10.32
CA LEU A 184 7.75 13.66 11.46
C LEU A 184 7.79 12.34 12.25
N LEU A 185 6.62 11.76 12.58
CA LEU A 185 6.59 10.48 13.29
C LEU A 185 7.18 9.35 12.43
N ALA A 186 6.82 9.30 11.14
CA ALA A 186 7.36 8.31 10.18
C ALA A 186 8.89 8.36 10.09
N SER A 187 9.46 9.56 9.94
CA SER A 187 10.91 9.75 9.87
C SER A 187 11.60 9.42 11.19
N THR A 188 11.02 9.85 12.31
CA THR A 188 11.54 9.58 13.66
C THR A 188 11.59 8.07 13.94
N LEU A 189 10.51 7.35 13.62
CA LEU A 189 10.40 5.91 13.76
C LEU A 189 11.44 5.18 12.89
N SER A 190 11.48 5.51 11.60
CA SER A 190 12.42 4.92 10.64
C SER A 190 13.88 5.14 11.04
N ASP A 191 14.20 6.35 11.49
CA ASP A 191 15.56 6.71 11.92
C ASP A 191 15.96 5.99 13.21
N ALA A 192 15.05 5.85 14.17
CA ALA A 192 15.32 5.15 15.42
C ALA A 192 15.59 3.66 15.17
N VAL A 193 14.76 3.00 14.34
CA VAL A 193 14.95 1.59 13.96
C VAL A 193 16.22 1.42 13.14
N ARG A 194 16.47 2.24 12.14
CA ARG A 194 17.68 2.17 11.30
C ARG A 194 18.99 2.32 12.12
N LYS A 195 19.00 3.19 13.13
CA LYS A 195 20.21 3.49 13.92
C LYS A 195 20.46 2.51 15.05
N ARG A 196 19.44 1.88 15.60
CA ARG A 196 19.50 1.06 16.81
C ARG A 196 18.96 -0.36 16.65
N GLY A 197 18.17 -0.58 15.61
CA GLY A 197 17.55 -1.86 15.31
C GLY A 197 18.49 -2.83 14.60
N GLU A 198 17.94 -3.98 14.25
CA GLU A 198 18.60 -5.02 13.46
C GLU A 198 18.11 -4.98 12.01
N THR A 199 18.85 -5.64 11.11
CA THR A 199 18.53 -5.67 9.65
C THR A 199 17.14 -6.27 9.36
N ASP A 200 16.63 -7.14 10.26
CA ASP A 200 15.34 -7.81 10.14
C ASP A 200 14.19 -7.02 10.79
N ASP A 201 14.46 -5.85 11.35
CA ASP A 201 13.42 -5.03 11.96
C ASP A 201 12.59 -4.34 10.88
N PHE A 202 11.27 -4.30 11.10
CA PHE A 202 10.30 -3.83 10.14
C PHE A 202 9.58 -2.59 10.69
N VAL A 203 9.26 -1.64 9.80
CA VAL A 203 8.48 -0.43 10.10
C VAL A 203 7.33 -0.34 9.13
N GLY A 204 6.14 0.02 9.61
CA GLY A 204 4.93 0.17 8.80
C GLY A 204 4.06 1.33 9.26
N HIS A 205 3.22 1.81 8.36
CA HIS A 205 2.21 2.83 8.61
C HIS A 205 0.83 2.26 8.32
N VAL A 206 0.02 2.07 9.35
CA VAL A 206 -1.32 1.47 9.26
C VAL A 206 -2.27 2.41 8.52
N GLY A 207 -2.21 3.70 8.85
CA GLY A 207 -3.02 4.76 8.24
C GLY A 207 -3.38 5.84 9.26
N GLY A 208 -3.64 7.05 8.77
CA GLY A 208 -3.91 8.19 9.64
C GLY A 208 -2.72 8.49 10.56
N ASP A 209 -2.92 8.36 11.85
CA ASP A 209 -1.95 8.59 12.92
C ASP A 209 -1.36 7.31 13.54
N ASP A 210 -1.69 6.12 12.98
CA ASP A 210 -1.28 4.81 13.48
C ASP A 210 -0.06 4.23 12.75
N PHE A 211 0.98 3.85 13.51
CA PHE A 211 2.20 3.22 13.00
C PHE A 211 2.53 1.95 13.76
N VAL A 212 3.36 1.11 13.14
CA VAL A 212 3.88 -0.11 13.77
C VAL A 212 5.37 -0.26 13.51
N ALA A 213 6.06 -0.93 14.46
CA ALA A 213 7.35 -1.54 14.20
C ALA A 213 7.35 -2.96 14.74
N VAL A 214 7.98 -3.88 14.01
CA VAL A 214 8.14 -5.29 14.41
C VAL A 214 9.61 -5.58 14.55
N MET A 215 10.04 -6.00 15.73
CA MET A 215 11.47 -6.13 16.04
C MET A 215 11.74 -7.18 17.11
N ARG A 216 13.01 -7.44 17.39
CA ARG A 216 13.43 -8.29 18.51
C ARG A 216 13.24 -7.58 19.85
N PRO A 217 12.91 -8.33 20.94
CA PRO A 217 12.62 -7.73 22.25
C PRO A 217 13.78 -6.95 22.86
N ALA A 218 15.02 -7.38 22.60
CA ALA A 218 16.21 -6.91 23.32
C ALA A 218 16.42 -5.40 23.30
N ARG A 219 16.01 -4.70 22.22
CA ARG A 219 16.18 -3.24 22.07
C ARG A 219 14.86 -2.48 21.92
N ALA A 220 13.74 -3.16 21.99
CA ALA A 220 12.44 -2.55 21.70
C ALA A 220 12.12 -1.36 22.60
N GLU A 221 12.41 -1.47 23.89
CA GLU A 221 12.16 -0.41 24.86
C GLU A 221 13.09 0.79 24.67
N GLU A 222 14.39 0.54 24.43
CA GLU A 222 15.38 1.59 24.10
C GLU A 222 14.97 2.36 22.84
N ILE A 223 14.56 1.63 21.78
CA ILE A 223 14.11 2.21 20.53
C ILE A 223 12.83 3.03 20.77
N ALA A 224 11.84 2.48 21.48
CA ALA A 224 10.60 3.18 21.79
C ALA A 224 10.85 4.49 22.57
N GLN A 225 11.71 4.48 23.58
CA GLN A 225 12.08 5.68 24.33
C GLN A 225 12.83 6.70 23.45
N SER A 226 13.66 6.23 22.53
CA SER A 226 14.35 7.11 21.60
C SER A 226 13.40 7.79 20.60
N ILE A 227 12.33 7.09 20.18
CA ILE A 227 11.27 7.64 19.33
C ILE A 227 10.54 8.75 20.09
N VAL A 228 10.08 8.50 21.31
CA VAL A 228 9.42 9.48 22.16
C VAL A 228 10.28 10.75 22.29
N ALA A 229 11.53 10.58 22.70
CA ALA A 229 12.43 11.72 22.89
C ALA A 229 12.73 12.51 21.61
N ALA A 230 12.81 11.85 20.47
CA ALA A 230 13.04 12.50 19.18
C ALA A 230 11.77 13.20 18.66
N PHE A 231 10.60 12.56 18.82
CA PHE A 231 9.31 13.14 18.43
C PHE A 231 8.99 14.40 19.26
N ASP A 232 9.16 14.36 20.58
CA ASP A 232 8.93 15.50 21.48
C ASP A 232 9.83 16.69 21.18
N ARG A 233 11.02 16.46 20.66
CA ARG A 233 11.87 17.54 20.15
C ARG A 233 11.39 18.05 18.80
N GLY A 234 11.06 17.13 17.89
CA GLY A 234 10.67 17.46 16.52
C GLY A 234 9.33 18.17 16.42
N ILE A 235 8.35 17.80 17.23
CA ILE A 235 7.01 18.42 17.19
C ILE A 235 7.05 19.93 17.43
N ARG A 236 7.99 20.41 18.21
CA ARG A 236 8.17 21.84 18.50
C ARG A 236 8.62 22.64 17.28
N THR A 237 9.22 22.00 16.28
CA THR A 237 9.60 22.65 15.01
C THR A 237 8.44 22.71 14.02
N VAL A 238 7.40 21.87 14.18
CA VAL A 238 6.19 21.87 13.37
C VAL A 238 5.11 22.76 13.97
N GLN A 239 4.94 22.68 15.30
CA GLN A 239 3.94 23.41 16.06
C GLN A 239 4.60 24.55 16.86
N HIS A 240 4.50 25.78 16.35
CA HIS A 240 5.01 26.97 17.02
C HIS A 240 3.97 27.63 17.96
N ASP A 241 2.69 27.41 17.71
CA ASP A 241 1.61 27.98 18.51
C ASP A 241 1.31 27.10 19.73
N THR A 242 1.57 27.62 20.91
CA THR A 242 1.40 26.92 22.19
C THR A 242 0.01 27.05 22.80
N ARG A 243 -0.93 27.76 22.16
CA ARG A 243 -2.33 27.87 22.61
C ARG A 243 -3.07 26.51 22.46
N VAL A 244 -2.63 25.65 21.57
CA VAL A 244 -3.08 24.27 21.44
C VAL A 244 -2.02 23.35 22.05
N PRO A 245 -2.40 22.34 22.85
CA PRO A 245 -1.45 21.36 23.37
C PRO A 245 -0.68 20.68 22.24
N TYR A 246 0.62 20.39 22.47
CA TYR A 246 1.42 19.63 21.51
C TYR A 246 0.84 18.24 21.30
N CYS A 247 0.87 17.77 20.04
CA CYS A 247 0.70 16.35 19.78
C CYS A 247 1.77 15.56 20.54
N THR A 248 1.37 14.45 21.13
CA THR A 248 2.28 13.51 21.80
C THR A 248 2.15 12.13 21.15
N VAL A 249 3.07 11.22 21.44
CA VAL A 249 3.03 9.87 20.90
C VAL A 249 2.88 8.83 22.01
N SER A 250 1.85 7.98 21.89
CA SER A 250 1.65 6.80 22.74
C SER A 250 2.20 5.57 22.04
N ILE A 251 3.10 4.84 22.69
CA ILE A 251 3.71 3.61 22.17
C ILE A 251 3.32 2.43 23.06
N ALA A 252 2.62 1.47 22.47
CA ALA A 252 2.28 0.20 23.09
C ALA A 252 3.27 -0.88 22.64
N VAL A 253 3.94 -1.56 23.59
CA VAL A 253 4.85 -2.67 23.30
C VAL A 253 4.14 -3.99 23.62
N VAL A 254 3.92 -4.81 22.60
CA VAL A 254 3.19 -6.08 22.69
C VAL A 254 4.12 -7.24 22.31
N ASN A 255 4.19 -8.27 23.13
CA ASN A 255 5.02 -9.44 22.86
C ASN A 255 4.35 -10.38 21.85
N GLY A 256 5.07 -10.74 20.79
CA GLY A 256 4.71 -11.84 19.91
C GLY A 256 5.09 -13.18 20.56
N SER A 257 4.16 -14.11 20.69
CA SER A 257 4.46 -15.45 21.22
C SER A 257 3.99 -16.54 20.27
N ARG A 258 4.91 -17.45 19.93
CA ARG A 258 4.66 -18.59 19.06
C ARG A 258 3.58 -19.50 19.67
N GLY A 259 2.63 -19.94 18.84
CA GLY A 259 1.64 -20.98 19.19
C GLY A 259 0.48 -20.52 20.08
N ARG A 260 0.47 -19.28 20.57
CA ARG A 260 -0.61 -18.72 21.40
C ARG A 260 -1.21 -17.43 20.85
N SER A 261 -0.64 -16.84 19.80
CA SER A 261 -1.10 -15.59 19.20
C SER A 261 -1.51 -15.81 17.75
N SER A 262 -2.62 -15.18 17.35
CA SER A 262 -2.95 -14.94 15.95
C SER A 262 -2.77 -13.45 15.65
N TYR A 263 -2.83 -13.07 14.38
CA TYR A 263 -2.78 -11.68 13.96
C TYR A 263 -3.84 -10.83 14.69
N GLU A 264 -5.07 -11.34 14.78
CA GLU A 264 -6.21 -10.69 15.44
C GLU A 264 -5.96 -10.50 16.95
N ARG A 265 -5.45 -11.53 17.63
CA ARG A 265 -5.13 -11.46 19.05
C ARG A 265 -4.02 -10.46 19.39
N ILE A 266 -3.06 -10.29 18.50
CA ILE A 266 -2.03 -9.25 18.66
C ILE A 266 -2.68 -7.88 18.58
N GLY A 267 -3.60 -7.66 17.64
CA GLY A 267 -4.36 -6.42 17.51
C GLY A 267 -5.21 -6.11 18.76
N GLU A 268 -5.91 -7.12 19.30
CA GLU A 268 -6.70 -6.97 20.54
C GLU A 268 -5.83 -6.57 21.74
N ARG A 269 -4.69 -7.23 21.91
CA ARG A 269 -3.73 -6.91 22.98
C ARG A 269 -3.13 -5.52 22.82
N ALA A 270 -2.78 -5.15 21.60
CA ALA A 270 -2.29 -3.81 21.28
C ALA A 270 -3.32 -2.72 21.63
N ALA A 271 -4.60 -2.95 21.31
CA ALA A 271 -5.68 -2.01 21.66
C ALA A 271 -5.81 -1.81 23.18
N LEU A 272 -5.64 -2.88 23.97
CA LEU A 272 -5.67 -2.78 25.42
C LEU A 272 -4.49 -1.96 25.97
N VAL A 273 -3.27 -2.22 25.47
CA VAL A 273 -2.08 -1.48 25.89
C VAL A 273 -2.12 -0.03 25.43
N LYS A 274 -2.60 0.25 24.20
CA LYS A 274 -2.85 1.61 23.69
C LYS A 274 -3.84 2.37 24.58
N LYS A 275 -4.94 1.73 25.00
CA LYS A 275 -5.93 2.34 25.88
C LYS A 275 -5.31 2.79 27.22
N GLU A 276 -4.39 2.01 27.78
CA GLU A 276 -3.67 2.38 28.98
C GLU A 276 -2.64 3.49 28.74
N ALA A 277 -1.92 3.45 27.60
CA ALA A 277 -1.00 4.51 27.22
C ALA A 277 -1.72 5.87 27.12
N LYS A 278 -2.87 5.92 26.46
CA LYS A 278 -3.69 7.15 26.31
C LYS A 278 -4.26 7.74 27.62
N ARG A 279 -4.22 7.01 28.73
CA ARG A 279 -4.58 7.54 30.05
C ARG A 279 -3.47 8.37 30.67
N ARG A 280 -2.25 8.22 30.21
CA ARG A 280 -1.08 8.94 30.70
C ARG A 280 -0.93 10.26 29.94
N ARG A 281 -0.39 11.29 30.59
CA ARG A 281 -0.15 12.58 29.93
C ARG A 281 1.22 12.62 29.28
N GLY A 282 1.30 13.25 28.11
CA GLY A 282 2.55 13.38 27.35
C GLY A 282 2.89 12.12 26.56
N SER A 283 4.00 12.17 25.85
CA SER A 283 4.49 10.99 25.10
C SER A 283 4.93 9.88 26.06
N VAL A 284 4.53 8.65 25.76
CA VAL A 284 4.69 7.53 26.71
C VAL A 284 4.93 6.21 26.00
N VAL A 285 5.71 5.36 26.65
CA VAL A 285 5.85 3.93 26.29
C VAL A 285 5.20 3.08 27.36
N VAL A 286 4.31 2.18 26.97
CA VAL A 286 3.68 1.21 27.85
C VAL A 286 3.90 -0.19 27.30
N SER A 287 4.47 -1.06 28.13
CA SER A 287 4.65 -2.48 27.79
C SER A 287 3.47 -3.29 28.33
N GLU A 288 3.07 -4.29 27.57
CA GLU A 288 2.08 -5.29 27.99
C GLU A 288 2.46 -5.97 29.32
N SER A 289 3.75 -6.23 29.52
CA SER A 289 4.26 -6.81 30.77
C SER A 289 4.06 -5.92 32.00
N SER A 290 3.78 -4.63 31.82
CA SER A 290 3.49 -3.71 32.92
C SER A 290 2.01 -3.67 33.31
N LEU A 291 1.15 -4.40 32.59
CA LEU A 291 -0.30 -4.50 32.84
C LEU A 291 -0.70 -5.82 33.52
N ALA A 292 0.26 -6.72 33.73
CA ALA A 292 0.08 -8.05 34.31
C ALA A 292 0.12 -7.99 35.86
#